data_08af039faf1578c898bfe664a4c3e192
#
_entry.id   08af039faf1578c898bfe664a4c3e192
#
_cell.length_a   1.000
_cell.length_b   1.000
_cell.length_c   1.000
_cell.angle_alpha   90.00
_cell.angle_beta   90.00
_cell.angle_gamma   90.00
#
_symmetry.space_group_name_H-M   'P 1'
#
loop_
_entity.id
_entity.type
_entity.pdbx_description
1 polymer ?
#
loop_
_entity_poly.entity_id
_entity_poly.type
_entity_poly.pdbx_seq_one_letter_code
_entity_poly.pdbx_strand_id
1 'polypeptide(L)' 'MVFLEGNDEKVMEWIDDHFVMNEIEIEDFPFFPCGKLVRDKHGETMVVFWCVIYGHVDYRFQEA' A
#
# COMPACT_ATOMS: atom_id res chain seq x y z
N MET A 1 -5.93 -3.04 18.62
CA MET A 1 -6.43 -4.12 17.79
C MET A 1 -5.25 -4.71 17.06
N VAL A 2 -4.83 -5.85 17.51
CA VAL A 2 -3.59 -6.42 17.01
C VAL A 2 -3.69 -6.96 15.60
N PHE A 3 -4.88 -7.34 15.16
CA PHE A 3 -5.00 -7.88 13.81
C PHE A 3 -4.74 -6.84 12.72
N LEU A 4 -4.92 -5.56 13.04
CA LEU A 4 -4.60 -4.52 12.07
C LEU A 4 -3.10 -4.38 11.87
N GLU A 5 -2.33 -4.68 12.89
CA GLU A 5 -0.88 -4.63 12.78
C GLU A 5 -0.37 -5.67 11.79
N GLY A 6 -0.90 -6.89 11.86
CA GLY A 6 -0.50 -7.93 10.94
C GLY A 6 -0.85 -7.59 9.50
N ASN A 7 -1.98 -6.95 9.29
CA ASN A 7 -2.41 -6.55 7.95
C ASN A 7 -1.54 -5.45 7.40
N ASP A 8 -1.09 -4.54 8.26
CA ASP A 8 -0.17 -3.49 7.84
C ASP A 8 1.15 -4.08 7.37
N GLU A 9 1.66 -5.08 8.07
CA GLU A 9 2.88 -5.76 7.65
C GLU A 9 2.70 -6.42 6.29
N LYS A 10 1.55 -7.02 6.04
CA LYS A 10 1.30 -7.67 4.76
C LYS A 10 1.26 -6.66 3.62
N VAL A 11 0.70 -5.49 3.86
CA VAL A 11 0.70 -4.44 2.86
C VAL A 11 2.14 -4.00 2.56
N MET A 12 2.95 -3.81 3.59
CA MET A 12 4.34 -3.40 3.38
C MET A 12 5.16 -4.49 2.69
N GLU A 13 4.92 -5.76 3.02
CA GLU A 13 5.59 -6.86 2.33
C GLU A 13 5.24 -6.88 0.85
N TRP A 14 3.97 -6.66 0.54
CA TRP A 14 3.53 -6.63 -0.85
C TRP A 14 4.26 -5.53 -1.63
N ILE A 15 4.39 -4.36 -1.01
CA ILE A 15 5.09 -3.25 -1.65
C ILE A 15 6.56 -3.60 -1.86
N ASP A 16 7.19 -4.19 -0.85
CA ASP A 16 8.60 -4.58 -0.95
C ASP A 16 8.83 -5.61 -2.06
N ASP A 17 7.86 -6.51 -2.26
CA ASP A 17 7.97 -7.54 -3.28
C ASP A 17 7.79 -6.99 -4.69
N HIS A 18 7.05 -5.90 -4.84
CA HIS A 18 6.67 -5.40 -6.16
C HIS A 18 7.45 -4.17 -6.59
N PHE A 19 8.18 -3.53 -5.69
CA PHE A 19 8.91 -2.30 -5.97
C PHE A 19 10.31 -2.38 -5.39
N VAL A 20 11.21 -1.59 -5.98
CA VAL A 20 12.51 -1.35 -5.36
C VAL A 20 12.32 -0.22 -4.35
N MET A 21 12.44 -0.55 -3.07
CA MET A 21 12.02 0.35 -2.00
C MET A 21 12.73 1.69 -2.01
N ASN A 22 13.99 1.73 -2.44
CA ASN A 22 14.73 2.99 -2.46
C ASN A 22 14.41 3.84 -3.69
N GLU A 23 13.52 3.37 -4.56
CA GLU A 23 13.11 4.13 -5.74
C GLU A 23 11.69 4.66 -5.62
N ILE A 24 11.04 4.44 -4.49
CA ILE A 24 9.67 4.89 -4.29
C ILE A 24 9.57 5.66 -2.97
N GLU A 25 8.50 6.44 -2.87
CA GLU A 25 8.13 7.10 -1.63
C GLU A 25 6.81 6.51 -1.15
N ILE A 26 6.70 6.31 0.15
CA ILE A 26 5.50 5.71 0.75
C ILE A 26 4.97 6.68 1.79
N GLU A 27 3.66 6.98 1.70
CA GLU A 27 2.96 7.84 2.65
C GLU A 27 1.74 7.09 3.17
N ASP A 28 1.31 7.43 4.36
CA ASP A 28 0.07 6.88 4.89
C ASP A 28 -1.11 7.36 4.07
N PHE A 29 -2.06 6.46 3.85
CA PHE A 29 -3.27 6.80 3.13
C PHE A 29 -4.46 6.27 3.93
N PRO A 30 -4.94 7.05 4.93
CA PRO A 30 -5.90 6.54 5.91
C PRO A 30 -7.31 6.31 5.38
N PHE A 31 -7.57 6.64 4.13
CA PHE A 31 -8.90 6.44 3.54
C PHE A 31 -9.20 4.98 3.26
N PHE A 32 -8.19 4.11 3.25
CA PHE A 32 -8.38 2.67 3.11
C PHE A 32 -7.71 1.95 4.27
N PRO A 33 -8.19 0.74 4.63
CA PRO A 33 -7.57 -0.02 5.72
C PRO A 33 -6.10 -0.29 5.41
N CYS A 34 -5.23 0.06 6.33
CA CYS A 34 -3.78 -0.09 6.19
C CYS A 34 -3.25 0.53 4.89
N GLY A 35 -3.90 1.58 4.41
CA GLY A 35 -3.58 2.17 3.13
C GLY A 35 -2.23 2.86 3.10
N LYS A 36 -1.51 2.68 2.00
CA LYS A 36 -0.25 3.34 1.75
C LYS A 36 -0.26 3.91 0.34
N LEU A 37 0.14 5.15 0.21
CA LEU A 37 0.27 5.79 -1.09
C LEU A 37 1.71 5.61 -1.53
N VAL A 38 1.90 4.97 -2.68
CA VAL A 38 3.22 4.72 -3.23
C VAL A 38 3.41 5.63 -4.43
N ARG A 39 4.51 6.37 -4.43
CA ARG A 39 4.85 7.26 -5.56
C ARG A 39 6.19 6.82 -6.12
N ASP A 40 6.25 6.60 -7.42
CA ASP A 40 7.49 6.19 -8.05
C ASP A 40 8.28 7.42 -8.53
N LYS A 41 9.45 7.16 -9.12
CA LYS A 41 10.33 8.24 -9.55
C LYS A 41 9.79 8.99 -10.75
N HIS A 42 8.78 8.45 -11.41
CA HIS A 42 8.11 9.11 -12.53
C HIS A 42 6.93 9.97 -12.09
N GLY A 43 6.64 9.99 -10.78
CA GLY A 43 5.53 10.74 -10.25
C GLY A 43 4.20 10.03 -10.30
N GLU A 44 4.18 8.79 -10.74
CA GLU A 44 2.95 8.01 -10.74
C GLU A 44 2.65 7.52 -9.34
N THR A 45 1.37 7.48 -8.99
CA THR A 45 0.96 7.10 -7.64
C THR A 45 -0.01 5.94 -7.69
N MET A 46 0.05 5.15 -6.63
CA MET A 46 -0.81 3.98 -6.45
C MET A 46 -1.08 3.82 -4.97
N VAL A 47 -2.32 3.46 -4.64
CA VAL A 47 -2.68 3.15 -3.26
C VAL A 47 -2.68 1.64 -3.09
N VAL A 48 -1.95 1.17 -2.09
CA VAL A 48 -1.91 -0.25 -1.72
C VAL A 48 -2.58 -0.35 -0.35
N PHE A 49 -3.47 -1.30 -0.18
CA PHE A 49 -4.25 -1.39 1.05
C PHE A 49 -4.66 -2.83 1.31
N TRP A 50 -5.21 -3.05 2.52
CA TRP A 50 -5.74 -4.36 2.89
C TRP A 50 -7.22 -4.40 2.55
N CYS A 51 -7.61 -5.35 1.71
CA CYS A 51 -9.01 -5.53 1.36
C CYS A 51 -9.68 -6.41 2.40
N VAL A 52 -10.53 -5.81 3.24
CA VAL A 52 -11.19 -6.55 4.31
C VAL A 52 -12.25 -7.51 3.78
N ILE A 53 -12.76 -7.25 2.58
CA ILE A 53 -13.80 -8.11 2.00
C ILE A 53 -13.21 -9.43 1.54
N TYR A 54 -12.08 -9.38 0.86
CA TYR A 54 -11.46 -10.57 0.30
C TYR A 54 -10.28 -11.09 1.11
N GLY A 55 -9.84 -10.35 2.11
CA GLY A 55 -8.78 -10.80 3.01
C GLY A 55 -7.41 -10.87 2.35
N HIS A 56 -7.09 -9.94 1.47
CA HIS A 56 -5.77 -9.89 0.84
C HIS A 56 -5.40 -8.45 0.53
N VAL A 57 -4.14 -8.24 0.15
CA VAL A 57 -3.66 -6.94 -0.28
C VAL A 57 -4.22 -6.62 -1.66
N ASP A 58 -4.66 -5.39 -1.85
CA ASP A 58 -5.17 -4.92 -3.14
C ASP A 58 -4.55 -3.57 -3.43
N TYR A 59 -4.78 -3.06 -4.61
CA TYR A 59 -4.20 -1.78 -5.01
C TYR A 59 -5.11 -1.07 -5.99
N ARG A 60 -4.94 0.26 -6.05
CA ARG A 60 -5.66 1.09 -7.01
C ARG A 60 -4.74 2.17 -7.52
N PHE A 61 -4.77 2.41 -8.82
CA PHE A 61 -4.00 3.50 -9.39
C PHE A 61 -4.73 4.82 -9.16
N GLN A 62 -3.96 5.84 -8.84
CA GLN A 62 -4.48 7.19 -8.70
C GLN A 62 -4.41 7.86 -10.06
N GLU A 63 -5.53 8.39 -10.52
CA GLU A 63 -5.54 9.17 -11.75
C GLU A 63 -5.51 10.64 -11.41
N ALA A 64 -4.79 11.37 -12.19
CA ALA A 64 -4.66 12.81 -11.99
C ALA A 64 -5.97 13.54 -12.25
#